data_d3a29d34eb2e3d45dd190f63a1d6d221
#
_entry.id   d3a29d34eb2e3d45dd190f63a1d6d221
#
_cell.length_a   1.000
_cell.length_b   1.000
_cell.length_c   1.000
_cell.angle_alpha   90.00
_cell.angle_beta   90.00
_cell.angle_gamma   90.00
#
_symmetry.space_group_name_H-M   'P 1'
#
loop_
_entity.id
_entity.type
_entity.pdbx_description
1 polymer ?
#
loop_
_entity_poly.entity_id
_entity_poly.type
_entity_poly.pdbx_seq_one_letter_code
_entity_poly.pdbx_strand_id
1 'polypeptide(L)'
;MKLLIMGGGFGGLRLARKLSNRAGFDIILLDRFNYHQFQPLFYQVATAGLDASNISFPLRKVFQKSKNIQFRMAEVKQIISEQNKVITDIGEFEYDVLVIATGADTNFFGNQNLIDNAFPMKSTVEAIQLRHRLLHNFEDALSAKTDAEMQRLMTVVIVGGGPTGVELSGAIADMKKYQLPKDYPELDFNKMKIYLLEGSPKTLANMSEKSAADSLHYLNKLGVTVMTSTVLKDFDGQTAVLQSGETISTAMVIWAAGIKGNVPQGINKELIARGNRIKVNRHCQVEGFTNIYALGDVAYMEEPAFPHGHPQVAPVAMQQADMLTNNLRRIEMKSGEDQVEEFVYNDSGSMATVGRNLAVVDMPKPKLHFRGFIAWMIWMGLHLMLILGVKNRLFVFANWLYNYFTYDQNLRLIFKAFDRAPKPVVPRPEPVIV
;
A
#
# COMPACT_ATOMS: atom_id res chain seq x y z
N MET A 1 -0.33 -31.59 6.43
CA MET A 1 0.42 -30.71 5.48
C MET A 1 0.91 -29.50 6.24
N LYS A 2 2.23 -29.28 6.31
CA LYS A 2 2.84 -28.06 6.86
C LYS A 2 2.78 -26.96 5.79
N LEU A 3 1.94 -25.95 5.99
CA LEU A 3 1.76 -24.83 5.06
C LEU A 3 2.45 -23.58 5.63
N LEU A 4 3.45 -23.08 4.91
CA LEU A 4 4.13 -21.83 5.26
C LEU A 4 3.61 -20.71 4.35
N ILE A 5 3.05 -19.66 4.93
CA ILE A 5 2.53 -18.48 4.22
C ILE A 5 3.40 -17.28 4.55
N MET A 6 4.02 -16.67 3.55
CA MET A 6 4.85 -15.48 3.70
C MET A 6 4.07 -14.24 3.29
N GLY A 7 3.71 -13.41 4.28
CA GLY A 7 2.94 -12.18 4.12
C GLY A 7 1.50 -12.28 4.63
N GLY A 8 1.14 -11.41 5.58
CA GLY A 8 -0.20 -11.25 6.16
C GLY A 8 -1.03 -10.13 5.49
N GLY A 9 -0.72 -9.82 4.22
CA GLY A 9 -1.48 -8.90 3.37
C GLY A 9 -2.84 -9.45 2.95
N PHE A 10 -3.48 -8.86 1.94
CA PHE A 10 -4.84 -9.26 1.50
C PHE A 10 -4.92 -10.73 1.11
N GLY A 11 -3.96 -11.23 0.33
CA GLY A 11 -3.97 -12.61 -0.16
C GLY A 11 -3.62 -13.62 0.93
N GLY A 12 -2.45 -13.47 1.59
CA GLY A 12 -1.99 -14.43 2.60
C GLY A 12 -2.90 -14.49 3.82
N LEU A 13 -3.40 -13.35 4.31
CA LEU A 13 -4.39 -13.32 5.38
C LEU A 13 -5.69 -14.02 4.98
N ARG A 14 -6.18 -13.79 3.75
CA ARG A 14 -7.40 -14.44 3.23
C ARG A 14 -7.25 -15.95 3.20
N LEU A 15 -6.14 -16.44 2.64
CA LEU A 15 -5.80 -17.85 2.58
C LEU A 15 -5.76 -18.49 3.98
N ALA A 16 -4.98 -17.89 4.90
CA ALA A 16 -4.85 -18.36 6.26
C ALA A 16 -6.22 -18.42 6.99
N ARG A 17 -7.05 -17.38 6.85
CA ARG A 17 -8.39 -17.35 7.47
C ARG A 17 -9.32 -18.44 6.94
N LYS A 18 -9.29 -18.74 5.64
CA LYS A 18 -10.13 -19.79 5.03
C LYS A 18 -9.71 -21.21 5.41
N LEU A 19 -8.42 -21.40 5.70
CA LEU A 19 -7.87 -22.66 6.18
C LEU A 19 -7.82 -22.77 7.71
N SER A 20 -8.24 -21.73 8.44
CA SER A 20 -8.32 -21.73 9.89
C SER A 20 -9.24 -22.83 10.41
N ASN A 21 -8.75 -23.61 11.36
CA ASN A 21 -9.44 -24.77 11.96
C ASN A 21 -9.86 -25.85 10.96
N ARG A 22 -9.24 -25.92 9.78
CA ARG A 22 -9.42 -27.01 8.83
C ARG A 22 -8.45 -28.15 9.16
N ALA A 23 -8.97 -29.36 9.22
CA ALA A 23 -8.15 -30.55 9.41
C ALA A 23 -7.16 -30.73 8.23
N GLY A 24 -6.05 -31.39 8.49
CA GLY A 24 -5.02 -31.65 7.47
C GLY A 24 -3.99 -30.52 7.31
N PHE A 25 -4.20 -29.34 7.88
CA PHE A 25 -3.30 -28.20 7.75
C PHE A 25 -2.69 -27.80 9.09
N ASP A 26 -1.35 -27.67 9.11
CA ASP A 26 -0.57 -27.00 10.15
C ASP A 26 0.07 -25.77 9.52
N ILE A 27 -0.34 -24.56 9.91
CA ILE A 27 -0.08 -23.32 9.18
C ILE A 27 0.82 -22.40 9.99
N ILE A 28 1.91 -21.97 9.38
CA ILE A 28 2.73 -20.87 9.89
C ILE A 28 2.56 -19.67 8.97
N LEU A 29 2.10 -18.56 9.55
CA LEU A 29 2.01 -17.27 8.86
C LEU A 29 3.16 -16.39 9.32
N LEU A 30 4.03 -16.01 8.38
CA LEU A 30 5.13 -15.06 8.60
C LEU A 30 4.75 -13.68 8.07
N ASP A 31 5.03 -12.63 8.83
CA ASP A 31 4.97 -11.25 8.36
C ASP A 31 5.97 -10.40 9.14
N ARG A 32 6.57 -9.40 8.46
CA ARG A 32 7.47 -8.43 9.10
C ARG A 32 6.74 -7.50 10.08
N PHE A 33 5.42 -7.33 9.92
CA PHE A 33 4.56 -6.58 10.82
C PHE A 33 3.65 -7.52 11.62
N ASN A 34 3.32 -7.16 12.84
CA ASN A 34 2.39 -7.93 13.65
C ASN A 34 0.91 -7.60 13.38
N TYR A 35 0.63 -6.84 12.32
CA TYR A 35 -0.70 -6.38 11.96
C TYR A 35 -0.94 -6.42 10.45
N HIS A 36 -2.19 -6.66 10.07
CA HIS A 36 -2.68 -6.44 8.72
C HIS A 36 -2.94 -4.96 8.49
N GLN A 37 -2.60 -4.45 7.30
CA GLN A 37 -2.74 -3.05 6.92
C GLN A 37 -3.81 -2.91 5.83
N PHE A 38 -4.76 -2.00 6.02
CA PHE A 38 -5.76 -1.69 5.01
C PHE A 38 -5.28 -0.53 4.12
N GLN A 39 -4.48 -0.87 3.13
CA GLN A 39 -3.75 0.07 2.26
C GLN A 39 -4.62 1.15 1.59
N PRO A 40 -5.86 0.88 1.13
CA PRO A 40 -6.68 1.90 0.46
C PRO A 40 -6.93 3.16 1.29
N LEU A 41 -6.72 3.13 2.61
CA LEU A 41 -6.93 4.27 3.49
C LEU A 41 -5.64 4.92 4.02
N PHE A 42 -4.47 4.56 3.48
CA PHE A 42 -3.20 5.17 3.88
C PHE A 42 -3.18 6.68 3.66
N TYR A 43 -3.77 7.17 2.56
CA TYR A 43 -3.82 8.61 2.29
C TYR A 43 -4.57 9.38 3.38
N GLN A 44 -5.61 8.78 4.03
CA GLN A 44 -6.30 9.41 5.14
C GLN A 44 -5.46 9.46 6.41
N VAL A 45 -4.60 8.46 6.65
CA VAL A 45 -3.62 8.51 7.74
C VAL A 45 -2.58 9.59 7.47
N ALA A 46 -2.09 9.65 6.23
CA ALA A 46 -1.09 10.63 5.79
C ALA A 46 -1.58 12.08 5.86
N THR A 47 -2.90 12.30 5.79
CA THR A 47 -3.54 13.62 5.88
C THR A 47 -4.30 13.84 7.19
N ALA A 48 -3.95 13.12 8.25
CA ALA A 48 -4.57 13.23 9.58
C ALA A 48 -6.10 12.97 9.64
N GLY A 49 -6.67 12.37 8.60
CA GLY A 49 -8.10 12.05 8.51
C GLY A 49 -8.50 10.82 9.29
N LEU A 50 -7.59 9.85 9.48
CA LEU A 50 -7.81 8.63 10.25
C LEU A 50 -6.60 8.29 11.13
N ASP A 51 -6.89 7.69 12.29
CA ASP A 51 -5.84 7.08 13.11
C ASP A 51 -5.33 5.79 12.46
N ALA A 52 -4.01 5.59 12.50
CA ALA A 52 -3.36 4.40 11.94
C ALA A 52 -3.88 3.08 12.54
N SER A 53 -4.27 3.08 13.80
CA SER A 53 -4.84 1.91 14.49
C SER A 53 -6.23 1.50 13.96
N ASN A 54 -6.96 2.43 13.33
CA ASN A 54 -8.28 2.16 12.76
C ASN A 54 -8.21 1.34 11.46
N ILE A 55 -7.07 1.39 10.77
CA ILE A 55 -6.82 0.68 9.51
C ILE A 55 -5.78 -0.44 9.64
N SER A 56 -5.28 -0.67 10.86
CA SER A 56 -4.34 -1.72 11.19
C SER A 56 -4.99 -2.71 12.15
N PHE A 57 -4.83 -4.02 11.88
CA PHE A 57 -5.48 -5.04 12.69
C PHE A 57 -4.48 -6.12 13.13
N PRO A 58 -4.29 -6.36 14.45
CA PRO A 58 -3.29 -7.31 14.94
C PRO A 58 -3.52 -8.72 14.43
N LEU A 59 -2.55 -9.33 13.74
CA LEU A 59 -2.63 -10.68 13.18
C LEU A 59 -2.87 -11.74 14.27
N ARG A 60 -2.24 -11.61 15.44
CA ARG A 60 -2.51 -12.52 16.56
C ARG A 60 -3.96 -12.48 17.01
N LYS A 61 -4.62 -11.33 16.94
CA LYS A 61 -6.04 -11.21 17.28
C LYS A 61 -6.94 -11.88 16.24
N VAL A 62 -6.56 -11.85 14.96
CA VAL A 62 -7.29 -12.55 13.90
C VAL A 62 -7.33 -14.05 14.19
N PHE A 63 -6.20 -14.63 14.62
CA PHE A 63 -6.01 -16.07 14.76
C PHE A 63 -6.07 -16.58 16.20
N GLN A 64 -6.46 -15.77 17.18
CA GLN A 64 -6.47 -16.20 18.59
C GLN A 64 -7.39 -17.39 18.89
N LYS A 65 -8.37 -17.69 18.03
CA LYS A 65 -9.26 -18.86 18.12
C LYS A 65 -8.89 -19.98 17.13
N SER A 66 -7.81 -19.82 16.37
CA SER A 66 -7.33 -20.81 15.41
C SER A 66 -6.43 -21.82 16.10
N LYS A 67 -6.75 -23.11 15.97
CA LYS A 67 -5.97 -24.20 16.60
C LYS A 67 -4.80 -24.66 15.73
N ASN A 68 -4.85 -24.40 14.43
CA ASN A 68 -3.91 -24.86 13.43
C ASN A 68 -3.11 -23.75 12.76
N ILE A 69 -3.11 -22.51 13.31
CA ILE A 69 -2.35 -21.39 12.76
C ILE A 69 -1.46 -20.78 13.82
N GLN A 70 -0.17 -20.71 13.50
CA GLN A 70 0.83 -20.00 14.27
C GLN A 70 1.28 -18.77 13.50
N PHE A 71 1.10 -17.60 14.09
CA PHE A 71 1.67 -16.35 13.54
C PHE A 71 3.07 -16.13 14.13
N ARG A 72 4.04 -15.80 13.27
CA ARG A 72 5.39 -15.36 13.64
C ARG A 72 5.69 -14.02 12.97
N MET A 73 6.07 -13.04 13.76
CA MET A 73 6.64 -11.79 13.23
C MET A 73 8.08 -12.08 12.87
N ALA A 74 8.38 -12.07 11.56
CA ALA A 74 9.68 -12.42 11.03
C ALA A 74 9.92 -11.75 9.68
N GLU A 75 11.18 -11.40 9.42
CA GLU A 75 11.63 -10.95 8.11
C GLU A 75 12.27 -12.11 7.36
N VAL A 76 11.67 -12.48 6.22
CA VAL A 76 12.21 -13.52 5.37
C VAL A 76 13.48 -13.02 4.68
N LYS A 77 14.56 -13.79 4.80
CA LYS A 77 15.86 -13.52 4.18
C LYS A 77 16.03 -14.32 2.90
N GLN A 78 15.76 -15.63 2.93
CA GLN A 78 16.02 -16.51 1.81
C GLN A 78 15.11 -17.74 1.80
N ILE A 79 14.78 -18.24 0.62
CA ILE A 79 14.14 -19.54 0.39
C ILE A 79 15.22 -20.51 -0.07
N ILE A 80 15.28 -21.69 0.56
CA ILE A 80 16.12 -22.83 0.13
C ILE A 80 15.17 -23.90 -0.38
N SER A 81 14.82 -23.81 -1.66
CA SER A 81 13.78 -24.65 -2.27
C SER A 81 14.12 -26.14 -2.27
N GLU A 82 15.40 -26.50 -2.46
CA GLU A 82 15.88 -27.87 -2.49
C GLU A 82 15.73 -28.58 -1.12
N GLN A 83 15.64 -27.81 -0.04
CA GLN A 83 15.49 -28.31 1.33
C GLN A 83 14.09 -28.07 1.89
N ASN A 84 13.18 -27.46 1.13
CA ASN A 84 11.87 -27.00 1.60
C ASN A 84 11.96 -26.14 2.88
N LYS A 85 12.90 -25.18 2.88
CA LYS A 85 13.17 -24.31 4.03
C LYS A 85 13.11 -22.83 3.67
N VAL A 86 12.70 -22.03 4.64
CA VAL A 86 12.76 -20.56 4.61
C VAL A 86 13.61 -20.06 5.77
N ILE A 87 14.63 -19.26 5.47
CA ILE A 87 15.49 -18.59 6.45
C ILE A 87 14.93 -17.22 6.76
N THR A 88 14.83 -16.90 8.04
CA THR A 88 14.35 -15.62 8.56
C THR A 88 15.35 -15.02 9.56
N ASP A 89 15.07 -13.82 10.03
CA ASP A 89 15.82 -13.15 11.11
C ASP A 89 15.65 -13.83 12.49
N ILE A 90 14.66 -14.72 12.65
CA ILE A 90 14.36 -15.42 13.91
C ILE A 90 14.60 -16.95 13.86
N GLY A 91 15.17 -17.45 12.76
CA GLY A 91 15.45 -18.88 12.56
C GLY A 91 14.90 -19.44 11.26
N GLU A 92 14.91 -20.77 11.15
CA GLU A 92 14.50 -21.51 9.96
C GLU A 92 13.10 -22.09 10.12
N PHE A 93 12.34 -22.17 9.00
CA PHE A 93 11.03 -22.77 8.93
C PHE A 93 10.95 -23.78 7.80
N GLU A 94 10.58 -25.01 8.11
CA GLU A 94 10.34 -26.07 7.10
C GLU A 94 8.89 -26.05 6.64
N TYR A 95 8.67 -26.47 5.39
CA TYR A 95 7.34 -26.55 4.79
C TYR A 95 7.16 -27.77 3.90
N ASP A 96 5.93 -28.30 3.83
CA ASP A 96 5.50 -29.17 2.74
C ASP A 96 5.06 -28.33 1.54
N VAL A 97 4.35 -27.22 1.81
CA VAL A 97 3.87 -26.25 0.81
C VAL A 97 4.22 -24.83 1.26
N LEU A 98 4.76 -24.05 0.33
CA LEU A 98 5.09 -22.63 0.52
C LEU A 98 4.17 -21.74 -0.32
N VAL A 99 3.63 -20.69 0.30
CA VAL A 99 2.86 -19.64 -0.39
C VAL A 99 3.52 -18.29 -0.17
N ILE A 100 4.01 -17.69 -1.28
CA ILE A 100 4.63 -16.38 -1.31
C ILE A 100 3.53 -15.33 -1.56
N ALA A 101 3.18 -14.56 -0.54
CA ALA A 101 2.17 -13.50 -0.56
C ALA A 101 2.75 -12.18 -0.03
N THR A 102 4.02 -11.93 -0.31
CA THR A 102 4.83 -10.80 0.19
C THR A 102 4.43 -9.43 -0.38
N GLY A 103 3.52 -9.43 -1.36
CA GLY A 103 2.99 -8.21 -1.95
C GLY A 103 4.02 -7.42 -2.77
N ALA A 104 3.89 -6.11 -2.75
CA ALA A 104 4.78 -5.21 -3.48
C ALA A 104 5.23 -4.04 -2.60
N ASP A 105 6.35 -3.43 -2.97
CA ASP A 105 6.92 -2.24 -2.37
C ASP A 105 7.06 -1.12 -3.41
N THR A 106 7.43 0.07 -2.97
CA THR A 106 7.65 1.23 -3.83
C THR A 106 8.82 0.98 -4.79
N ASN A 107 8.62 1.34 -6.04
CA ASN A 107 9.65 1.30 -7.07
C ASN A 107 10.13 2.72 -7.41
N PHE A 108 11.34 3.04 -7.03
CA PHE A 108 12.02 4.30 -7.38
C PHE A 108 12.87 4.20 -8.66
N PHE A 109 12.72 3.10 -9.42
CA PHE A 109 13.44 2.83 -10.68
C PHE A 109 14.96 2.97 -10.57
N GLY A 110 15.53 2.69 -9.40
CA GLY A 110 16.98 2.73 -9.15
C GLY A 110 17.55 4.13 -8.94
N ASN A 111 16.73 5.16 -8.84
CA ASN A 111 17.19 6.52 -8.53
C ASN A 111 17.45 6.68 -7.03
N GLN A 112 18.72 6.81 -6.65
CA GLN A 112 19.15 6.91 -5.25
C GLN A 112 18.66 8.20 -4.58
N ASN A 113 18.68 9.33 -5.29
CA ASN A 113 18.18 10.60 -4.73
C ASN A 113 16.70 10.53 -4.36
N LEU A 114 15.90 9.84 -5.20
CA LEU A 114 14.49 9.61 -4.88
C LEU A 114 14.31 8.66 -3.70
N ILE A 115 15.15 7.63 -3.57
CA ILE A 115 15.12 6.71 -2.42
C ILE A 115 15.41 7.46 -1.12
N ASP A 116 16.38 8.36 -1.15
CA ASP A 116 16.85 9.06 0.04
C ASP A 116 15.96 10.25 0.45
N ASN A 117 15.29 10.90 -0.50
CA ASN A 117 14.62 12.17 -0.28
C ASN A 117 13.09 12.15 -0.49
N ALA A 118 12.54 11.25 -1.30
CA ALA A 118 11.11 11.19 -1.57
C ALA A 118 10.37 10.30 -0.55
N PHE A 119 9.11 10.61 -0.29
CA PHE A 119 8.27 9.90 0.69
C PHE A 119 7.39 8.86 -0.02
N PRO A 120 7.62 7.55 0.20
CA PRO A 120 6.71 6.50 -0.25
C PRO A 120 5.45 6.43 0.62
N MET A 121 4.42 5.69 0.15
CA MET A 121 3.21 5.43 0.92
C MET A 121 2.68 4.01 0.67
N LYS A 122 3.45 2.99 1.08
CA LYS A 122 3.10 1.56 0.95
C LYS A 122 2.92 0.85 2.29
N SER A 123 3.12 1.58 3.40
CA SER A 123 2.89 1.07 4.77
C SER A 123 2.24 2.11 5.66
N THR A 124 1.63 1.64 6.75
CA THR A 124 1.06 2.50 7.80
C THR A 124 2.13 3.42 8.41
N VAL A 125 3.36 2.90 8.58
CA VAL A 125 4.49 3.68 9.13
C VAL A 125 4.86 4.81 8.19
N GLU A 126 4.98 4.55 6.90
CA GLU A 126 5.26 5.58 5.89
C GLU A 126 4.16 6.64 5.82
N ALA A 127 2.89 6.24 5.90
CA ALA A 127 1.78 7.20 5.96
C ALA A 127 1.85 8.12 7.19
N ILE A 128 2.26 7.60 8.36
CA ILE A 128 2.49 8.40 9.57
C ILE A 128 3.70 9.33 9.37
N GLN A 129 4.80 8.86 8.81
CA GLN A 129 6.00 9.66 8.55
C GLN A 129 5.69 10.80 7.56
N LEU A 130 4.92 10.50 6.51
CA LEU A 130 4.45 11.49 5.55
C LEU A 130 3.62 12.58 6.24
N ARG A 131 2.68 12.19 7.12
CA ARG A 131 1.91 13.14 7.93
C ARG A 131 2.81 14.04 8.78
N HIS A 132 3.77 13.44 9.49
CA HIS A 132 4.69 14.20 10.32
C HIS A 132 5.50 15.19 9.48
N ARG A 133 6.04 14.76 8.33
CA ARG A 133 6.82 15.66 7.46
C ARG A 133 5.96 16.79 6.90
N LEU A 134 4.74 16.49 6.47
CA LEU A 134 3.82 17.51 5.97
C LEU A 134 3.56 18.60 7.02
N LEU A 135 3.28 18.20 8.26
CA LEU A 135 3.03 19.14 9.36
C LEU A 135 4.32 19.89 9.75
N HIS A 136 5.47 19.21 9.84
CA HIS A 136 6.74 19.87 10.11
C HIS A 136 7.08 20.94 9.07
N ASN A 137 6.76 20.74 7.81
CA ASN A 137 7.01 21.76 6.80
C ASN A 137 6.24 23.07 7.09
N PHE A 138 5.04 23.00 7.69
CA PHE A 138 4.29 24.21 8.08
C PHE A 138 4.88 24.85 9.35
N GLU A 139 5.32 24.06 10.34
CA GLU A 139 6.06 24.58 11.51
C GLU A 139 7.35 25.28 11.07
N ASP A 140 8.10 24.67 10.16
CA ASP A 140 9.33 25.25 9.60
C ASP A 140 9.01 26.53 8.78
N ALA A 141 7.89 26.57 8.07
CA ALA A 141 7.46 27.73 7.28
C ALA A 141 7.17 28.97 8.14
N LEU A 142 6.69 28.79 9.38
CA LEU A 142 6.54 29.89 10.36
C LEU A 142 7.88 30.55 10.71
N SER A 143 8.96 29.79 10.62
CA SER A 143 10.32 30.25 10.96
C SER A 143 11.17 30.58 9.73
N ALA A 144 10.61 30.51 8.52
CA ALA A 144 11.31 30.76 7.28
C ALA A 144 11.82 32.21 7.21
N LYS A 145 13.07 32.38 6.76
CA LYS A 145 13.72 33.69 6.70
C LYS A 145 13.44 34.46 5.40
N THR A 146 12.95 33.75 4.37
CA THR A 146 12.68 34.34 3.06
C THR A 146 11.35 33.78 2.50
N ASP A 147 10.70 34.58 1.66
CA ASP A 147 9.49 34.14 0.93
C ASP A 147 9.76 32.90 0.05
N ALA A 148 10.95 32.78 -0.51
CA ALA A 148 11.33 31.62 -1.33
C ALA A 148 11.42 30.33 -0.49
N GLU A 149 12.00 30.42 0.70
CA GLU A 149 12.06 29.29 1.63
C GLU A 149 10.66 28.90 2.13
N MET A 150 9.84 29.86 2.53
CA MET A 150 8.45 29.64 2.91
C MET A 150 7.67 28.96 1.78
N GLN A 151 7.79 29.48 0.55
CA GLN A 151 7.12 28.91 -0.63
C GLN A 151 7.57 27.48 -0.89
N ARG A 152 8.86 27.15 -0.77
CA ARG A 152 9.42 25.81 -0.92
C ARG A 152 8.83 24.83 0.12
N LEU A 153 8.74 25.24 1.39
CA LEU A 153 8.16 24.44 2.48
C LEU A 153 6.65 24.22 2.30
N MET A 154 5.94 25.17 1.72
CA MET A 154 4.51 25.11 1.44
C MET A 154 4.20 24.50 0.04
N THR A 155 5.18 23.99 -0.68
CA THR A 155 4.99 23.33 -1.97
C THR A 155 5.07 21.82 -1.79
N VAL A 156 4.02 21.11 -2.24
CA VAL A 156 3.94 19.64 -2.20
C VAL A 156 3.86 19.10 -3.62
N VAL A 157 4.72 18.17 -3.97
CA VAL A 157 4.73 17.47 -5.26
C VAL A 157 4.35 16.01 -5.05
N ILE A 158 3.29 15.55 -5.68
CA ILE A 158 2.86 14.15 -5.71
C ILE A 158 3.21 13.58 -7.08
N VAL A 159 3.85 12.41 -7.13
CA VAL A 159 4.27 11.75 -8.37
C VAL A 159 3.48 10.47 -8.55
N GLY A 160 2.73 10.39 -9.65
CA GLY A 160 1.85 9.27 -10.01
C GLY A 160 0.37 9.63 -9.92
N GLY A 161 -0.30 9.69 -11.07
CA GLY A 161 -1.74 10.02 -11.22
C GLY A 161 -2.67 8.81 -11.12
N GLY A 162 -2.22 7.70 -10.52
CA GLY A 162 -3.08 6.58 -10.15
C GLY A 162 -4.00 6.91 -8.96
N PRO A 163 -4.84 5.96 -8.49
CA PRO A 163 -5.77 6.18 -7.37
C PRO A 163 -5.09 6.79 -6.15
N THR A 164 -3.96 6.25 -5.70
CA THR A 164 -3.22 6.74 -4.54
C THR A 164 -2.84 8.22 -4.64
N GLY A 165 -2.26 8.64 -5.79
CA GLY A 165 -1.84 10.04 -5.96
C GLY A 165 -3.03 11.00 -6.10
N VAL A 166 -4.08 10.57 -6.78
CA VAL A 166 -5.33 11.35 -6.93
C VAL A 166 -6.00 11.56 -5.57
N GLU A 167 -6.17 10.48 -4.79
CA GLU A 167 -6.78 10.52 -3.46
C GLU A 167 -5.98 11.37 -2.47
N LEU A 168 -4.65 11.22 -2.49
CA LEU A 168 -3.77 12.01 -1.63
C LEU A 168 -3.77 13.49 -2.00
N SER A 169 -3.72 13.81 -3.32
CA SER A 169 -3.75 15.19 -3.80
C SER A 169 -5.03 15.91 -3.37
N GLY A 170 -6.15 15.23 -3.51
CA GLY A 170 -7.43 15.78 -3.07
C GLY A 170 -7.54 15.95 -1.55
N ALA A 171 -7.04 14.98 -0.79
CA ALA A 171 -7.05 15.06 0.67
C ALA A 171 -6.14 16.20 1.20
N ILE A 172 -4.96 16.42 0.59
CA ILE A 172 -4.08 17.56 0.93
C ILE A 172 -4.75 18.88 0.53
N ALA A 173 -5.47 18.93 -0.61
CA ALA A 173 -6.21 20.12 -1.02
C ALA A 173 -7.37 20.43 -0.08
N ASP A 174 -8.06 19.42 0.45
CA ASP A 174 -9.07 19.59 1.50
C ASP A 174 -8.44 20.11 2.81
N MET A 175 -7.26 19.62 3.22
CA MET A 175 -6.51 20.16 4.36
C MET A 175 -6.16 21.63 4.16
N LYS A 176 -5.61 21.98 2.99
CA LYS A 176 -5.27 23.37 2.60
C LYS A 176 -6.46 24.30 2.77
N LYS A 177 -7.66 23.84 2.41
CA LYS A 177 -8.87 24.66 2.40
C LYS A 177 -9.52 24.80 3.77
N TYR A 178 -9.56 23.74 4.58
CA TYR A 178 -10.45 23.68 5.74
C TYR A 178 -9.73 23.58 7.09
N GLN A 179 -8.53 23.02 7.17
CA GLN A 179 -7.84 22.76 8.42
C GLN A 179 -6.62 23.67 8.62
N LEU A 180 -5.69 23.65 7.68
CA LEU A 180 -4.40 24.34 7.82
C LEU A 180 -4.54 25.85 8.08
N PRO A 181 -5.47 26.60 7.45
CA PRO A 181 -5.65 28.03 7.76
C PRO A 181 -6.13 28.31 9.19
N LYS A 182 -6.72 27.32 9.87
CA LYS A 182 -7.15 27.45 11.28
C LYS A 182 -5.99 27.15 12.24
N ASP A 183 -5.13 26.19 11.87
CA ASP A 183 -3.98 25.79 12.69
C ASP A 183 -2.81 26.77 12.56
N TYR A 184 -2.62 27.36 11.39
CA TYR A 184 -1.49 28.26 11.05
C TYR A 184 -2.02 29.58 10.47
N PRO A 185 -2.72 30.42 11.26
CA PRO A 185 -3.31 31.68 10.77
C PRO A 185 -2.27 32.69 10.28
N GLU A 186 -0.98 32.52 10.64
CA GLU A 186 0.13 33.36 10.21
C GLU A 186 0.58 33.07 8.78
N LEU A 187 0.24 31.90 8.21
CA LEU A 187 0.60 31.51 6.87
C LEU A 187 -0.49 31.80 5.85
N ASP A 188 -0.11 32.34 4.71
CA ASP A 188 -1.03 32.55 3.59
C ASP A 188 -1.14 31.28 2.73
N PHE A 189 -2.17 30.48 2.97
CA PHE A 189 -2.41 29.22 2.23
C PHE A 189 -2.81 29.42 0.76
N ASN A 190 -3.06 30.63 0.29
CA ASN A 190 -3.18 30.90 -1.15
C ASN A 190 -1.82 30.68 -1.85
N LYS A 191 -0.71 30.88 -1.15
CA LYS A 191 0.64 30.62 -1.64
C LYS A 191 0.99 29.12 -1.65
N MET A 192 0.29 28.27 -0.91
CA MET A 192 0.54 26.82 -0.92
C MET A 192 0.27 26.23 -2.30
N LYS A 193 1.22 25.48 -2.84
CA LYS A 193 1.11 24.81 -4.15
C LYS A 193 1.06 23.29 -3.98
N ILE A 194 0.18 22.65 -4.74
CA ILE A 194 0.03 21.19 -4.78
C ILE A 194 0.13 20.81 -6.26
N TYR A 195 1.16 20.03 -6.59
CA TYR A 195 1.38 19.49 -7.93
C TYR A 195 1.12 18.00 -7.94
N LEU A 196 0.40 17.52 -8.95
CA LEU A 196 0.29 16.09 -9.27
C LEU A 196 0.95 15.85 -10.63
N LEU A 197 2.07 15.15 -10.62
CA LEU A 197 2.82 14.79 -11.83
C LEU A 197 2.41 13.38 -12.28
N GLU A 198 2.05 13.22 -13.54
CA GLU A 198 1.67 11.94 -14.13
C GLU A 198 2.38 11.74 -15.49
N GLY A 199 3.10 10.62 -15.61
CA GLY A 199 3.84 10.29 -16.83
C GLY A 199 2.96 9.96 -18.03
N SER A 200 1.75 9.46 -17.80
CA SER A 200 0.77 9.17 -18.85
C SER A 200 -0.03 10.43 -19.26
N PRO A 201 -0.73 10.40 -20.41
CA PRO A 201 -1.54 11.54 -20.86
C PRO A 201 -2.75 11.87 -20.00
N LYS A 202 -3.13 11.00 -19.04
CA LYS A 202 -4.30 11.19 -18.19
C LYS A 202 -4.10 10.60 -16.79
N THR A 203 -4.76 11.18 -15.80
CA THR A 203 -4.89 10.59 -14.48
C THR A 203 -5.82 9.36 -14.51
N LEU A 204 -5.70 8.44 -13.54
CA LEU A 204 -6.50 7.22 -13.46
C LEU A 204 -6.48 6.43 -14.78
N ALA A 205 -5.31 6.26 -15.38
CA ALA A 205 -5.12 5.70 -16.73
C ALA A 205 -5.79 4.33 -16.93
N ASN A 206 -5.95 3.54 -15.86
CA ASN A 206 -6.60 2.22 -15.87
C ASN A 206 -8.13 2.28 -15.70
N MET A 207 -8.71 3.47 -15.56
CA MET A 207 -10.15 3.68 -15.46
C MET A 207 -10.72 4.22 -16.79
N SER A 208 -12.04 4.36 -16.85
CA SER A 208 -12.70 4.90 -18.05
C SER A 208 -12.25 6.34 -18.38
N GLU A 209 -12.40 6.73 -19.65
CA GLU A 209 -12.12 8.12 -20.08
C GLU A 209 -12.97 9.14 -19.30
N LYS A 210 -14.21 8.74 -18.92
CA LYS A 210 -15.09 9.57 -18.09
C LYS A 210 -14.52 9.77 -16.70
N SER A 211 -14.06 8.70 -16.04
CA SER A 211 -13.45 8.77 -14.73
C SER A 211 -12.16 9.59 -14.75
N ALA A 212 -11.33 9.43 -15.77
CA ALA A 212 -10.12 10.23 -15.96
C ALA A 212 -10.44 11.74 -16.09
N ALA A 213 -11.40 12.08 -16.95
CA ALA A 213 -11.83 13.48 -17.17
C ALA A 213 -12.46 14.08 -15.90
N ASP A 214 -13.37 13.34 -15.23
CA ASP A 214 -14.02 13.82 -13.99
C ASP A 214 -12.98 14.00 -12.86
N SER A 215 -12.02 13.09 -12.70
CA SER A 215 -10.97 13.23 -11.70
C SER A 215 -10.08 14.44 -11.92
N LEU A 216 -9.69 14.71 -13.17
CA LEU A 216 -8.90 15.88 -13.55
C LEU A 216 -9.69 17.17 -13.27
N HIS A 217 -10.97 17.20 -13.66
CA HIS A 217 -11.86 18.34 -13.37
C HIS A 217 -11.96 18.62 -11.87
N TYR A 218 -12.13 17.57 -11.04
CA TYR A 218 -12.23 17.71 -9.59
C TYR A 218 -10.91 18.18 -8.96
N LEU A 219 -9.77 17.63 -9.37
CA LEU A 219 -8.45 18.06 -8.88
C LEU A 219 -8.20 19.54 -9.18
N ASN A 220 -8.46 19.98 -10.41
CA ASN A 220 -8.32 21.39 -10.80
C ASN A 220 -9.25 22.29 -9.98
N LYS A 221 -10.52 21.87 -9.74
CA LYS A 221 -11.48 22.59 -8.89
C LYS A 221 -11.01 22.72 -7.45
N LEU A 222 -10.25 21.74 -6.94
CA LEU A 222 -9.66 21.77 -5.60
C LEU A 222 -8.36 22.59 -5.54
N GLY A 223 -7.88 23.11 -6.66
CA GLY A 223 -6.66 23.92 -6.73
C GLY A 223 -5.37 23.09 -6.80
N VAL A 224 -5.45 21.83 -7.24
CA VAL A 224 -4.30 21.00 -7.56
C VAL A 224 -3.85 21.28 -8.99
N THR A 225 -2.57 21.56 -9.19
CA THR A 225 -1.98 21.69 -10.53
C THR A 225 -1.61 20.31 -11.05
N VAL A 226 -2.38 19.79 -12.00
CA VAL A 226 -2.15 18.48 -12.61
C VAL A 226 -1.30 18.63 -13.86
N MET A 227 -0.16 17.94 -13.90
CA MET A 227 0.77 17.93 -15.03
C MET A 227 0.84 16.50 -15.58
N THR A 228 0.08 16.21 -16.62
CA THR A 228 0.11 14.94 -17.36
C THR A 228 1.27 14.92 -18.36
N SER A 229 1.64 13.75 -18.87
CA SER A 229 2.81 13.55 -19.74
C SER A 229 4.10 14.14 -19.13
N THR A 230 4.18 14.16 -17.79
CA THR A 230 5.26 14.80 -17.04
C THR A 230 5.90 13.80 -16.10
N VAL A 231 7.20 13.57 -16.28
CA VAL A 231 7.98 12.62 -15.49
C VAL A 231 8.95 13.38 -14.58
N LEU A 232 8.94 13.06 -13.29
CA LEU A 232 9.97 13.50 -12.38
C LEU A 232 11.26 12.74 -12.66
N LYS A 233 12.35 13.46 -12.94
CA LYS A 233 13.66 12.90 -13.21
C LYS A 233 14.46 12.69 -11.93
N ASP A 234 14.44 13.68 -11.02
CA ASP A 234 15.27 13.67 -9.82
C ASP A 234 14.71 14.58 -8.72
N PHE A 235 15.12 14.34 -7.47
CA PHE A 235 14.81 15.18 -6.31
C PHE A 235 15.92 15.09 -5.26
N ASP A 236 16.52 16.23 -4.94
CA ASP A 236 17.64 16.37 -3.99
C ASP A 236 17.22 16.74 -2.56
N GLY A 237 15.92 16.76 -2.27
CA GLY A 237 15.34 17.22 -1.00
C GLY A 237 14.92 18.69 -1.00
N GLN A 238 15.24 19.46 -2.05
CA GLN A 238 14.89 20.89 -2.17
C GLN A 238 14.32 21.24 -3.53
N THR A 239 14.76 20.55 -4.58
CA THR A 239 14.39 20.82 -5.97
C THR A 239 13.98 19.56 -6.70
N ALA A 240 12.76 19.52 -7.16
CA ALA A 240 12.25 18.50 -8.05
C ALA A 240 12.57 18.86 -9.49
N VAL A 241 13.33 18.01 -10.20
CA VAL A 241 13.76 18.22 -11.59
C VAL A 241 12.91 17.35 -12.50
N LEU A 242 12.20 17.95 -13.46
CA LEU A 242 11.39 17.26 -14.45
C LEU A 242 12.26 16.78 -15.63
N GLN A 243 11.76 15.79 -16.36
CA GLN A 243 12.47 15.29 -17.55
C GLN A 243 12.57 16.36 -18.65
N SER A 244 11.66 17.34 -18.69
CA SER A 244 11.73 18.51 -19.57
C SER A 244 12.89 19.46 -19.27
N GLY A 245 13.51 19.36 -18.10
CA GLY A 245 14.50 20.30 -17.56
C GLY A 245 13.91 21.39 -16.68
N GLU A 246 12.59 21.51 -16.61
CA GLU A 246 11.92 22.40 -15.64
C GLU A 246 12.16 21.94 -14.21
N THR A 247 12.14 22.90 -13.28
CA THR A 247 12.34 22.61 -11.85
C THR A 247 11.20 23.17 -11.00
N ILE A 248 10.89 22.44 -9.93
CA ILE A 248 9.93 22.86 -8.90
C ILE A 248 10.66 22.90 -7.55
N SER A 249 10.73 24.08 -6.95
CA SER A 249 11.26 24.23 -5.59
C SER A 249 10.25 23.70 -4.60
N THR A 250 10.60 22.62 -3.87
CA THR A 250 9.74 21.95 -2.91
C THR A 250 10.57 21.29 -1.82
N ALA A 251 10.05 21.21 -0.60
CA ALA A 251 10.61 20.42 0.49
C ALA A 251 10.00 19.03 0.61
N MET A 252 9.05 18.68 -0.29
CA MET A 252 8.29 17.44 -0.16
C MET A 252 7.88 16.85 -1.51
N VAL A 253 8.46 15.71 -1.85
CA VAL A 253 8.02 14.87 -2.96
C VAL A 253 7.43 13.58 -2.40
N ILE A 254 6.17 13.28 -2.76
CA ILE A 254 5.48 12.06 -2.38
C ILE A 254 5.44 11.14 -3.59
N TRP A 255 6.00 9.94 -3.43
CA TRP A 255 6.18 9.01 -4.53
C TRP A 255 5.09 7.93 -4.55
N ALA A 256 4.18 8.04 -5.52
CA ALA A 256 3.10 7.07 -5.79
C ALA A 256 3.16 6.51 -7.23
N ALA A 257 4.30 6.65 -7.93
CA ALA A 257 4.44 6.41 -9.37
C ALA A 257 4.86 4.98 -9.75
N GLY A 258 4.85 4.04 -8.86
CA GLY A 258 5.16 2.66 -9.23
C GLY A 258 5.42 1.75 -8.06
N ILE A 259 5.21 0.46 -8.33
CA ILE A 259 5.43 -0.62 -7.37
C ILE A 259 6.22 -1.74 -8.02
N LYS A 260 6.94 -2.51 -7.22
CA LYS A 260 7.65 -3.73 -7.61
C LYS A 260 7.36 -4.85 -6.62
N GLY A 261 7.27 -6.08 -7.11
CA GLY A 261 7.03 -7.25 -6.28
C GLY A 261 8.14 -7.45 -5.24
N ASN A 262 7.76 -7.83 -4.03
CA ASN A 262 8.69 -8.18 -2.95
C ASN A 262 9.12 -9.64 -3.08
N VAL A 263 10.03 -9.92 -4.02
CA VAL A 263 10.55 -11.27 -4.26
C VAL A 263 11.64 -11.59 -3.24
N PRO A 264 11.48 -12.66 -2.43
CA PRO A 264 12.51 -13.13 -1.51
C PRO A 264 13.74 -13.67 -2.27
N GLN A 265 14.90 -13.65 -1.63
CA GLN A 265 16.07 -14.33 -2.18
C GLN A 265 15.83 -15.84 -2.27
N GLY A 266 16.50 -16.51 -3.24
CA GLY A 266 16.37 -17.96 -3.48
C GLY A 266 15.39 -18.33 -4.59
N ILE A 267 14.69 -17.36 -5.19
CA ILE A 267 13.93 -17.56 -6.43
C ILE A 267 14.85 -17.27 -7.62
N ASN A 268 14.90 -18.19 -8.59
CA ASN A 268 15.72 -18.01 -9.78
C ASN A 268 15.31 -16.74 -10.56
N LYS A 269 16.29 -15.97 -11.01
CA LYS A 269 16.08 -14.72 -11.76
C LYS A 269 15.31 -14.93 -13.06
N GLU A 270 15.39 -16.09 -13.69
CA GLU A 270 14.65 -16.45 -14.91
C GLU A 270 13.14 -16.53 -14.67
N LEU A 271 12.75 -16.77 -13.43
CA LEU A 271 11.35 -16.80 -13.00
C LEU A 271 10.81 -15.41 -12.62
N ILE A 272 11.64 -14.37 -12.73
CA ILE A 272 11.25 -13.01 -12.40
C ILE A 272 10.84 -12.28 -13.68
N ALA A 273 9.58 -11.87 -13.72
CA ALA A 273 8.99 -11.11 -14.81
C ALA A 273 9.04 -9.59 -14.54
N ARG A 274 8.44 -8.83 -15.45
CA ARG A 274 8.25 -7.39 -15.36
C ARG A 274 7.71 -6.98 -13.98
N GLY A 275 8.21 -5.88 -13.45
CA GLY A 275 7.80 -5.35 -12.14
C GLY A 275 8.33 -6.15 -10.97
N ASN A 276 9.41 -6.91 -11.16
CA ASN A 276 10.02 -7.79 -10.14
C ASN A 276 8.99 -8.75 -9.55
N ARG A 277 8.23 -9.46 -10.39
CA ARG A 277 7.15 -10.38 -10.00
C ARG A 277 7.49 -11.81 -10.39
N ILE A 278 7.09 -12.79 -9.58
CA ILE A 278 7.35 -14.22 -9.78
C ILE A 278 6.36 -14.77 -10.81
N LYS A 279 6.87 -15.42 -11.86
CA LYS A 279 6.04 -16.12 -12.86
C LYS A 279 5.31 -17.30 -12.23
N VAL A 280 4.00 -17.35 -12.45
CA VAL A 280 3.15 -18.44 -11.97
C VAL A 280 2.19 -18.90 -13.07
N ASN A 281 1.83 -20.18 -13.00
CA ASN A 281 0.78 -20.74 -13.85
C ASN A 281 -0.62 -20.31 -13.36
N ARG A 282 -1.67 -20.77 -14.04
CA ARG A 282 -3.07 -20.47 -13.71
C ARG A 282 -3.56 -21.01 -12.37
N HIS A 283 -2.78 -21.85 -11.71
CA HIS A 283 -3.04 -22.36 -10.35
C HIS A 283 -2.26 -21.59 -9.27
N CYS A 284 -1.66 -20.45 -9.61
CA CYS A 284 -0.74 -19.68 -8.74
C CYS A 284 0.55 -20.43 -8.37
N GLN A 285 0.87 -21.54 -9.02
CA GLN A 285 2.07 -22.35 -8.78
C GLN A 285 3.25 -21.69 -9.49
N VAL A 286 4.39 -21.58 -8.81
CA VAL A 286 5.63 -21.03 -9.38
C VAL A 286 6.18 -22.02 -10.41
N GLU A 287 6.54 -21.51 -11.58
CA GLU A 287 7.07 -22.34 -12.67
C GLU A 287 8.27 -23.16 -12.19
N GLY A 288 8.29 -24.47 -12.53
CA GLY A 288 9.35 -25.40 -12.14
C GLY A 288 9.24 -25.97 -10.72
N PHE A 289 8.25 -25.59 -9.93
CA PHE A 289 8.01 -26.14 -8.58
C PHE A 289 6.64 -26.80 -8.48
N THR A 290 6.54 -27.85 -7.67
CA THR A 290 5.26 -28.55 -7.40
C THR A 290 4.60 -28.09 -6.12
N ASN A 291 5.37 -27.49 -5.20
CA ASN A 291 4.95 -27.15 -3.84
C ASN A 291 5.18 -25.66 -3.45
N ILE A 292 5.57 -24.81 -4.40
CA ILE A 292 5.75 -23.38 -4.19
C ILE A 292 4.71 -22.61 -5.00
N TYR A 293 3.97 -21.76 -4.34
CA TYR A 293 2.93 -20.90 -4.93
C TYR A 293 3.23 -19.43 -4.67
N ALA A 294 2.80 -18.55 -5.56
CA ALA A 294 2.83 -17.10 -5.31
C ALA A 294 1.50 -16.47 -5.71
N LEU A 295 1.04 -15.47 -4.93
CA LEU A 295 -0.24 -14.79 -5.16
C LEU A 295 -0.18 -13.30 -4.81
N GLY A 296 -1.12 -12.54 -5.35
CA GLY A 296 -1.22 -11.09 -5.18
C GLY A 296 -0.15 -10.33 -5.95
N ASP A 297 0.26 -9.18 -5.41
CA ASP A 297 1.11 -8.23 -6.12
C ASP A 297 2.51 -8.79 -6.50
N VAL A 298 3.00 -9.80 -5.79
CA VAL A 298 4.29 -10.46 -6.07
C VAL A 298 4.21 -11.46 -7.21
N ALA A 299 3.01 -11.96 -7.55
CA ALA A 299 2.81 -12.97 -8.60
C ALA A 299 2.58 -12.34 -9.98
N TYR A 300 3.16 -12.93 -11.01
CA TYR A 300 2.96 -12.56 -12.42
C TYR A 300 2.29 -13.74 -13.15
N MET A 301 1.01 -13.58 -13.41
CA MET A 301 0.19 -14.57 -14.11
C MET A 301 -0.34 -13.95 -15.40
N GLU A 302 -0.02 -14.56 -16.54
CA GLU A 302 -0.52 -14.15 -17.85
C GLU A 302 -1.78 -14.94 -18.21
N GLU A 303 -2.71 -14.25 -18.83
CA GLU A 303 -3.86 -14.84 -19.52
C GLU A 303 -4.27 -13.96 -20.70
N PRO A 304 -5.07 -14.47 -21.67
CA PRO A 304 -5.43 -13.70 -22.86
C PRO A 304 -6.04 -12.32 -22.56
N ALA A 305 -6.80 -12.21 -21.47
CA ALA A 305 -7.37 -10.93 -21.03
C ALA A 305 -6.35 -10.00 -20.34
N PHE A 306 -5.24 -10.54 -19.81
CA PHE A 306 -4.19 -9.83 -19.08
C PHE A 306 -2.80 -10.29 -19.56
N PRO A 307 -2.40 -9.96 -20.81
CA PRO A 307 -1.14 -10.43 -21.41
C PRO A 307 0.12 -9.84 -20.75
N HIS A 308 -0.03 -8.85 -19.90
CA HIS A 308 1.04 -8.24 -19.11
C HIS A 308 0.92 -8.52 -17.61
N GLY A 309 0.22 -9.62 -17.27
CA GLY A 309 -0.09 -10.01 -15.91
C GLY A 309 -1.27 -9.25 -15.31
N HIS A 310 -1.92 -9.85 -14.33
CA HIS A 310 -3.04 -9.23 -13.61
C HIS A 310 -2.63 -7.93 -12.93
N PRO A 311 -3.58 -6.98 -12.74
CA PRO A 311 -3.33 -5.76 -11.98
C PRO A 311 -2.99 -6.08 -10.53
N GLN A 312 -2.10 -5.30 -9.94
CA GLN A 312 -1.67 -5.43 -8.54
C GLN A 312 -2.68 -4.73 -7.62
N VAL A 313 -3.80 -5.38 -7.40
CA VAL A 313 -4.93 -4.87 -6.60
C VAL A 313 -5.45 -5.92 -5.62
N ALA A 314 -6.00 -5.47 -4.50
CA ALA A 314 -6.51 -6.36 -3.44
C ALA A 314 -7.54 -7.41 -3.93
N PRO A 315 -8.50 -7.11 -4.83
CA PRO A 315 -9.43 -8.11 -5.36
C PRO A 315 -8.75 -9.30 -6.05
N VAL A 316 -7.69 -9.06 -6.84
CA VAL A 316 -6.91 -10.14 -7.48
C VAL A 316 -6.29 -11.04 -6.42
N ALA A 317 -5.58 -10.45 -5.45
CA ALA A 317 -4.93 -11.20 -4.37
C ALA A 317 -5.93 -12.03 -3.54
N MET A 318 -7.11 -11.47 -3.26
CA MET A 318 -8.15 -12.17 -2.51
C MET A 318 -8.79 -13.31 -3.31
N GLN A 319 -9.07 -13.11 -4.59
CA GLN A 319 -9.67 -14.14 -5.46
C GLN A 319 -8.66 -15.27 -5.74
N GLN A 320 -7.38 -14.95 -5.96
CA GLN A 320 -6.32 -15.96 -6.04
C GLN A 320 -6.21 -16.79 -4.76
N ALA A 321 -6.30 -16.15 -3.59
CA ALA A 321 -6.30 -16.86 -2.32
C ALA A 321 -7.54 -17.76 -2.14
N ASP A 322 -8.70 -17.34 -2.64
CA ASP A 322 -9.93 -18.16 -2.62
C ASP A 322 -9.80 -19.41 -3.47
N MET A 323 -9.33 -19.27 -4.70
CA MET A 323 -9.06 -20.39 -5.62
C MET A 323 -7.99 -21.33 -5.03
N LEU A 324 -6.86 -20.77 -4.59
CA LEU A 324 -5.77 -21.58 -4.00
C LEU A 324 -6.23 -22.33 -2.73
N THR A 325 -7.10 -21.73 -1.91
CA THR A 325 -7.72 -22.42 -0.77
C THR A 325 -8.44 -23.70 -1.20
N ASN A 326 -9.25 -23.60 -2.27
CA ASN A 326 -10.01 -24.76 -2.79
C ASN A 326 -9.06 -25.82 -3.34
N ASN A 327 -8.03 -25.41 -4.08
CA ASN A 327 -7.05 -26.32 -4.66
C ASN A 327 -6.24 -27.05 -3.59
N LEU A 328 -5.71 -26.34 -2.58
CA LEU A 328 -4.96 -26.96 -1.49
C LEU A 328 -5.81 -27.96 -0.68
N ARG A 329 -7.11 -27.67 -0.50
CA ARG A 329 -8.04 -28.62 0.15
C ARG A 329 -8.24 -29.89 -0.67
N ARG A 330 -8.35 -29.78 -2.00
CA ARG A 330 -8.49 -30.95 -2.88
C ARG A 330 -7.22 -31.81 -2.87
N ILE A 331 -6.06 -31.17 -2.93
CA ILE A 331 -4.75 -31.83 -2.84
C ILE A 331 -4.64 -32.58 -1.49
N GLU A 332 -4.97 -31.94 -0.37
CA GLU A 332 -4.91 -32.54 0.96
C GLU A 332 -5.86 -33.76 1.09
N MET A 333 -7.07 -33.66 0.55
CA MET A 333 -8.03 -34.75 0.55
C MET A 333 -7.71 -35.87 -0.46
N LYS A 334 -6.61 -35.77 -1.23
CA LYS A 334 -6.24 -36.69 -2.32
C LYS A 334 -7.38 -36.91 -3.32
N SER A 335 -8.18 -35.89 -3.56
CA SER A 335 -9.36 -35.94 -4.44
C SER A 335 -9.03 -35.85 -5.95
N GLY A 336 -7.77 -36.17 -6.35
CA GLY A 336 -7.26 -36.19 -7.70
C GLY A 336 -6.66 -34.83 -8.12
N GLU A 337 -5.49 -34.86 -8.74
CA GLU A 337 -4.81 -33.66 -9.29
C GLU A 337 -5.59 -33.06 -10.47
N ASP A 338 -6.41 -33.84 -11.14
CA ASP A 338 -7.24 -33.43 -12.29
C ASP A 338 -8.41 -32.50 -11.94
N GLN A 339 -8.64 -32.21 -10.66
CA GLN A 339 -9.75 -31.37 -10.18
C GLN A 339 -9.35 -29.97 -9.67
N VAL A 340 -8.09 -29.56 -9.85
CA VAL A 340 -7.67 -28.22 -9.42
C VAL A 340 -8.22 -27.15 -10.36
N GLU A 341 -8.74 -26.07 -9.78
CA GLU A 341 -9.32 -24.95 -10.51
C GLU A 341 -8.23 -24.03 -11.04
N GLU A 342 -8.41 -23.54 -12.26
CA GLU A 342 -7.63 -22.43 -12.78
C GLU A 342 -8.19 -21.08 -12.27
N PHE A 343 -7.29 -20.13 -12.07
CA PHE A 343 -7.69 -18.78 -11.70
C PHE A 343 -8.36 -18.05 -12.86
N VAL A 344 -9.50 -17.46 -12.59
CA VAL A 344 -10.20 -16.54 -13.49
C VAL A 344 -10.54 -15.30 -12.69
N TYR A 345 -10.01 -14.17 -13.13
CA TYR A 345 -10.28 -12.89 -12.46
C TYR A 345 -11.67 -12.37 -12.78
N ASN A 346 -12.47 -12.16 -11.74
CA ASN A 346 -13.75 -11.47 -11.84
C ASN A 346 -13.56 -10.01 -11.43
N ASP A 347 -13.47 -9.14 -12.43
CA ASP A 347 -13.30 -7.70 -12.19
C ASP A 347 -14.60 -7.12 -11.59
N SER A 348 -14.48 -6.59 -10.39
CA SER A 348 -15.58 -5.95 -9.65
C SER A 348 -15.67 -4.44 -9.90
N GLY A 349 -14.80 -3.89 -10.74
CA GLY A 349 -14.72 -2.48 -11.06
C GLY A 349 -13.62 -1.73 -10.31
N SER A 350 -13.53 -0.45 -10.63
CA SER A 350 -12.51 0.46 -10.05
C SER A 350 -13.16 1.72 -9.52
N MET A 351 -12.57 2.30 -8.49
CA MET A 351 -13.05 3.53 -7.90
C MET A 351 -11.90 4.34 -7.30
N ALA A 352 -12.07 5.66 -7.26
CA ALA A 352 -11.16 6.57 -6.58
C ALA A 352 -11.93 7.76 -6.02
N THR A 353 -11.61 8.19 -4.81
CA THR A 353 -12.08 9.48 -4.29
C THR A 353 -11.09 10.58 -4.68
N VAL A 354 -11.60 11.77 -4.93
CA VAL A 354 -10.77 12.94 -5.27
C VAL A 354 -10.82 13.97 -4.15
N GLY A 355 -11.83 13.89 -3.32
CA GLY A 355 -12.07 14.79 -2.22
C GLY A 355 -13.47 14.58 -1.66
N ARG A 356 -13.86 15.43 -0.74
CA ARG A 356 -15.16 15.35 -0.11
C ARG A 356 -16.30 15.51 -1.13
N ASN A 357 -17.21 14.52 -1.17
CA ASN A 357 -18.32 14.43 -2.13
C ASN A 357 -17.88 14.30 -3.60
N LEU A 358 -16.59 14.05 -3.85
CA LEU A 358 -16.01 13.97 -5.17
C LEU A 358 -15.32 12.60 -5.32
N ALA A 359 -15.91 11.72 -6.09
CA ALA A 359 -15.35 10.41 -6.41
C ALA A 359 -15.80 9.96 -7.81
N VAL A 360 -15.14 8.92 -8.32
CA VAL A 360 -15.48 8.25 -9.56
C VAL A 360 -15.53 6.74 -9.32
N VAL A 361 -16.50 6.06 -9.93
CA VAL A 361 -16.69 4.61 -9.86
C VAL A 361 -17.02 4.08 -11.23
N ASP A 362 -16.27 3.10 -11.70
CA ASP A 362 -16.52 2.34 -12.92
C ASP A 362 -16.87 0.91 -12.57
N MET A 363 -18.05 0.46 -12.95
CA MET A 363 -18.50 -0.92 -12.84
C MET A 363 -18.45 -1.59 -14.21
N PRO A 364 -17.81 -2.77 -14.36
CA PRO A 364 -17.71 -3.43 -15.66
C PRO A 364 -18.99 -4.20 -16.05
N LYS A 365 -19.74 -4.69 -15.06
CA LYS A 365 -20.96 -5.51 -15.28
C LYS A 365 -22.03 -5.20 -14.22
N PRO A 366 -23.16 -4.53 -14.57
CA PRO A 366 -23.38 -3.84 -15.84
C PRO A 366 -22.40 -2.66 -16.01
N LYS A 367 -22.11 -2.26 -17.25
CA LYS A 367 -21.19 -1.16 -17.52
C LYS A 367 -21.81 0.17 -17.08
N LEU A 368 -21.50 0.60 -15.85
CA LEU A 368 -22.02 1.82 -15.22
C LEU A 368 -20.85 2.71 -14.77
N HIS A 369 -21.08 4.00 -14.88
CA HIS A 369 -20.18 5.04 -14.38
C HIS A 369 -20.95 5.93 -13.41
N PHE A 370 -20.39 6.11 -12.20
CA PHE A 370 -20.90 7.04 -11.19
C PHE A 370 -19.85 8.09 -10.88
N ARG A 371 -20.30 9.31 -10.54
CA ARG A 371 -19.45 10.41 -10.16
C ARG A 371 -20.03 11.26 -9.03
N GLY A 372 -19.20 12.09 -8.42
CA GLY A 372 -19.60 13.03 -7.38
C GLY A 372 -20.05 12.33 -6.10
N PHE A 373 -21.12 12.85 -5.47
CA PHE A 373 -21.61 12.39 -4.16
C PHE A 373 -22.04 10.91 -4.14
N ILE A 374 -22.74 10.45 -5.19
CA ILE A 374 -23.18 9.04 -5.27
C ILE A 374 -21.96 8.10 -5.33
N ALA A 375 -21.00 8.41 -6.19
CA ALA A 375 -19.75 7.64 -6.26
C ALA A 375 -19.00 7.65 -4.93
N TRP A 376 -18.98 8.78 -4.24
CA TRP A 376 -18.35 8.92 -2.93
C TRP A 376 -19.02 8.07 -1.86
N MET A 377 -20.36 7.99 -1.84
CA MET A 377 -21.11 7.11 -0.93
C MET A 377 -20.85 5.62 -1.23
N ILE A 378 -20.79 5.22 -2.52
CA ILE A 378 -20.44 3.86 -2.92
C ILE A 378 -19.01 3.51 -2.43
N TRP A 379 -18.07 4.43 -2.67
CA TRP A 379 -16.68 4.28 -2.23
C TRP A 379 -16.57 4.09 -0.72
N MET A 380 -17.23 4.95 0.07
CA MET A 380 -17.25 4.86 1.53
C MET A 380 -17.84 3.55 2.03
N GLY A 381 -19.01 3.17 1.50
CA GLY A 381 -19.71 1.96 1.91
C GLY A 381 -18.87 0.70 1.65
N LEU A 382 -18.27 0.58 0.46
CA LEU A 382 -17.42 -0.56 0.12
C LEU A 382 -16.18 -0.63 1.01
N HIS A 383 -15.45 0.48 1.16
CA HIS A 383 -14.23 0.51 1.96
C HIS A 383 -14.52 0.20 3.43
N LEU A 384 -15.62 0.71 3.99
CA LEU A 384 -16.03 0.40 5.35
C LEU A 384 -16.30 -1.10 5.55
N MET A 385 -16.95 -1.76 4.58
CA MET A 385 -17.20 -3.21 4.65
C MET A 385 -15.92 -4.05 4.58
N LEU A 386 -14.91 -3.59 3.83
CA LEU A 386 -13.66 -4.31 3.64
C LEU A 386 -12.69 -4.19 4.83
N ILE A 387 -12.86 -3.20 5.71
CA ILE A 387 -12.04 -3.04 6.92
C ILE A 387 -12.24 -4.24 7.86
N LEU A 388 -11.12 -4.75 8.39
CA LEU A 388 -11.15 -5.84 9.37
C LEU A 388 -11.63 -5.38 10.74
N GLY A 389 -12.53 -6.18 11.34
CA GLY A 389 -13.02 -5.99 12.69
C GLY A 389 -14.16 -4.97 12.81
N VAL A 390 -15.21 -5.36 13.55
CA VAL A 390 -16.40 -4.52 13.77
C VAL A 390 -16.03 -3.21 14.48
N LYS A 391 -15.13 -3.29 15.48
CA LYS A 391 -14.65 -2.11 16.21
C LYS A 391 -14.04 -1.08 15.25
N ASN A 392 -13.11 -1.50 14.38
CA ASN A 392 -12.43 -0.59 13.45
C ASN A 392 -13.43 0.04 12.47
N ARG A 393 -14.40 -0.73 11.96
CA ARG A 393 -15.48 -0.20 11.10
C ARG A 393 -16.29 0.90 11.79
N LEU A 394 -16.67 0.68 13.05
CA LEU A 394 -17.44 1.66 13.83
C LEU A 394 -16.62 2.94 14.07
N PHE A 395 -15.33 2.81 14.42
CA PHE A 395 -14.48 3.97 14.65
C PHE A 395 -14.22 4.75 13.36
N VAL A 396 -13.95 4.06 12.23
CA VAL A 396 -13.81 4.73 10.94
C VAL A 396 -15.10 5.44 10.53
N PHE A 397 -16.24 4.77 10.66
CA PHE A 397 -17.53 5.36 10.34
C PHE A 397 -17.82 6.59 11.20
N ALA A 398 -17.66 6.51 12.53
CA ALA A 398 -17.86 7.63 13.45
C ALA A 398 -16.91 8.81 13.14
N ASN A 399 -15.65 8.50 12.83
CA ASN A 399 -14.67 9.51 12.44
C ASN A 399 -15.05 10.19 11.12
N TRP A 400 -15.45 9.42 10.10
CA TRP A 400 -15.92 9.96 8.83
C TRP A 400 -17.19 10.84 9.02
N LEU A 401 -18.12 10.40 9.86
CA LEU A 401 -19.34 11.17 10.16
C LEU A 401 -19.00 12.50 10.86
N TYR A 402 -18.12 12.44 11.88
CA TYR A 402 -17.65 13.64 12.58
C TYR A 402 -16.95 14.61 11.61
N ASN A 403 -15.97 14.12 10.86
CA ASN A 403 -15.25 14.93 9.87
C ASN A 403 -16.17 15.50 8.79
N TYR A 404 -17.23 14.77 8.43
CA TYR A 404 -18.21 15.24 7.45
C TYR A 404 -18.98 16.48 7.92
N PHE A 405 -19.32 16.59 9.18
CA PHE A 405 -20.06 17.74 9.69
C PHE A 405 -19.18 18.88 10.19
N THR A 406 -18.04 18.57 10.79
CA THR A 406 -17.19 19.58 11.46
C THR A 406 -16.08 20.14 10.58
N TYR A 407 -15.69 19.44 9.52
CA TYR A 407 -14.48 19.72 8.75
C TYR A 407 -13.20 19.69 9.58
N ASP A 408 -13.22 19.03 10.74
CA ASP A 408 -12.10 18.95 11.66
C ASP A 408 -11.47 17.55 11.68
N GLN A 409 -10.17 17.48 11.48
CA GLN A 409 -9.37 16.28 11.51
C GLN A 409 -8.41 16.37 12.70
N ASN A 410 -8.76 15.77 13.84
CA ASN A 410 -8.06 15.94 15.12
C ASN A 410 -6.69 15.25 15.24
N LEU A 411 -6.20 14.60 14.17
CA LEU A 411 -4.99 13.76 14.23
C LEU A 411 -3.75 14.46 13.68
N ARG A 412 -3.75 15.78 13.65
CA ARG A 412 -2.61 16.62 13.26
C ARG A 412 -1.57 16.70 14.37
N LEU A 413 -1.00 15.54 14.69
CA LEU A 413 -0.03 15.37 15.78
C LEU A 413 1.35 15.03 15.19
N ILE A 414 2.38 15.67 15.73
CA ILE A 414 3.77 15.39 15.43
C ILE A 414 4.37 14.63 16.61
N PHE A 415 4.56 13.33 16.44
CA PHE A 415 5.26 12.52 17.46
C PHE A 415 6.75 12.55 17.16
N LYS A 416 7.56 12.97 18.15
CA LYS A 416 9.02 12.89 18.07
C LYS A 416 9.49 11.46 18.26
N ALA A 417 10.49 11.04 17.48
CA ALA A 417 11.16 9.77 17.74
C ALA A 417 11.77 9.77 19.16
N PHE A 418 11.66 8.63 19.82
CA PHE A 418 12.32 8.45 21.11
C PHE A 418 13.78 8.06 20.88
N ASP A 419 14.69 9.05 20.86
CA ASP A 419 16.11 8.83 20.77
C ASP A 419 16.67 8.42 22.14
N ARG A 420 17.02 7.14 22.27
CA ARG A 420 17.91 6.73 23.36
C ARG A 420 19.31 7.17 22.99
N ALA A 421 19.91 8.02 23.83
CA ALA A 421 21.36 8.20 23.79
C ALA A 421 22.02 6.79 23.82
N PRO A 422 22.97 6.48 22.92
CA PRO A 422 23.65 5.20 22.94
C PRO A 422 24.20 4.98 24.35
N LYS A 423 23.79 3.87 24.98
CA LYS A 423 24.40 3.49 26.26
C LYS A 423 25.90 3.35 26.03
N PRO A 424 26.77 3.96 26.87
CA PRO A 424 28.19 3.72 26.74
C PRO A 424 28.43 2.22 26.76
N VAL A 425 29.14 1.72 25.75
CA VAL A 425 29.53 0.31 25.68
C VAL A 425 30.45 0.05 26.88
N VAL A 426 29.91 -0.52 27.93
CA VAL A 426 30.72 -1.01 29.05
C VAL A 426 31.44 -2.26 28.49
N PRO A 427 32.80 -2.21 28.39
CA PRO A 427 33.55 -3.38 27.96
C PRO A 427 33.18 -4.57 28.85
N ARG A 428 32.81 -5.70 28.26
CA ARG A 428 32.64 -6.94 29.03
C ARG A 428 33.99 -7.26 29.65
N PRO A 429 34.06 -7.53 30.97
CA PRO A 429 35.32 -7.99 31.57
C PRO A 429 35.74 -9.28 30.84
N GLU A 430 37.02 -9.34 30.47
CA GLU A 430 37.59 -10.56 29.89
C GLU A 430 37.35 -11.75 30.85
N PRO A 431 37.04 -12.92 30.34
CA PRO A 431 36.87 -14.10 31.17
C PRO A 431 38.21 -14.38 31.90
N VAL A 432 38.19 -14.33 33.21
CA VAL A 432 39.32 -14.79 34.04
C VAL A 432 39.45 -16.27 33.80
N ILE A 433 40.47 -16.68 33.04
CA ILE A 433 40.86 -18.08 32.91
C ILE A 433 41.50 -18.47 34.23
N VAL A 434 40.81 -19.30 35.01
CA VAL A 434 41.32 -19.99 36.22
C VAL A 434 41.87 -21.35 35.82
#